data_dcf9362d315b5fa9cedd37cd3045271a
#
_entry.id   dcf9362d315b5fa9cedd37cd3045271a
#
_cell.length_a   1.000
_cell.length_b   1.000
_cell.length_c   1.000
_cell.angle_alpha   90.00
_cell.angle_beta   90.00
_cell.angle_gamma   90.00
#
_symmetry.space_group_name_H-M   'P 1'
#
loop_
_entity.id
_entity.type
_entity.pdbx_description
1 polymer ?
#
loop_
_entity_poly.entity_id
_entity_poly.type
_entity_poly.pdbx_seq_one_letter_code
_entity_poly.pdbx_strand_id
1 'polypeptide(L)'
;MENRRSKQAEVLDSLFRKIHIKDEYENPEILGRILEFKRNAPDTGFHLPAKKLNHALSLERYRGMDVVHGKPSSASERAVCFLHGGAYIHNINAGHLIYLQETAEKLKADVYAPLYPLAPKHKCEEAVGLVKEYLKDLLDQWDDVTLMGDSAGGGLAVSVCQVLHDEGNILPSRIVLFSPWLDVSLSNPDSAEYQDKDPVLSISGLRTCGKEWAGDLDWRDGRVSPVFGKTDFLPPVLMFSGTAELFYPDIISFYERLEAESVDAKLVTAPGLFHDYAMYPIPEGKSTLNTVAAFVLKSERED
;
A
#
# COMPACT_ATOMS: atom_id res chain seq x y z
N MET A 1 -23.87 17.85 -8.83
CA MET A 1 -24.35 16.53 -8.36
C MET A 1 -23.66 16.28 -7.05
N GLU A 2 -24.44 16.11 -5.96
CA GLU A 2 -23.86 15.82 -4.64
C GLU A 2 -22.96 14.59 -4.71
N ASN A 3 -21.75 14.74 -4.26
CA ASN A 3 -20.71 13.71 -4.20
C ASN A 3 -21.06 12.70 -3.08
N ARG A 4 -22.10 11.87 -3.29
CA ARG A 4 -22.52 10.84 -2.35
C ARG A 4 -21.81 9.53 -2.69
N ARG A 5 -21.29 8.86 -1.66
CA ARG A 5 -20.75 7.49 -1.77
C ARG A 5 -21.84 6.53 -2.28
N SER A 6 -21.42 5.48 -2.98
CA SER A 6 -22.35 4.48 -3.52
C SER A 6 -23.09 3.72 -2.40
N LYS A 7 -24.25 3.16 -2.72
CA LYS A 7 -24.98 2.27 -1.79
C LYS A 7 -24.13 1.06 -1.37
N GLN A 8 -23.30 0.54 -2.27
CA GLN A 8 -22.38 -0.55 -1.97
C GLN A 8 -21.36 -0.14 -0.91
N ALA A 9 -20.80 1.07 -1.02
CA ALA A 9 -19.89 1.62 -0.01
C ALA A 9 -20.58 1.84 1.35
N GLU A 10 -21.83 2.32 1.36
CA GLU A 10 -22.62 2.47 2.59
C GLU A 10 -22.89 1.12 3.27
N VAL A 11 -23.25 0.11 2.48
CA VAL A 11 -23.49 -1.25 2.99
C VAL A 11 -22.20 -1.83 3.57
N LEU A 12 -21.06 -1.64 2.89
CA LEU A 12 -19.79 -2.17 3.34
C LEU A 12 -19.30 -1.48 4.63
N ASP A 13 -19.40 -0.15 4.72
CA ASP A 13 -19.11 0.61 5.95
C ASP A 13 -19.98 0.12 7.13
N SER A 14 -21.29 -0.04 6.89
CA SER A 14 -22.22 -0.56 7.90
C SER A 14 -21.87 -1.99 8.32
N LEU A 15 -21.42 -2.82 7.38
CA LEU A 15 -20.98 -4.19 7.66
C LEU A 15 -19.73 -4.17 8.54
N PHE A 16 -18.71 -3.37 8.21
CA PHE A 16 -17.48 -3.27 9.00
C PHE A 16 -17.77 -2.87 10.45
N ARG A 17 -18.64 -1.89 10.65
CA ARG A 17 -19.08 -1.48 12.01
C ARG A 17 -19.83 -2.59 12.72
N LYS A 18 -20.71 -3.31 12.02
CA LYS A 18 -21.52 -4.39 12.59
C LYS A 18 -20.71 -5.61 12.98
N ILE A 19 -19.68 -5.97 12.20
CA ILE A 19 -18.80 -7.11 12.52
C ILE A 19 -17.61 -6.73 13.39
N HIS A 20 -17.53 -5.46 13.81
CA HIS A 20 -16.48 -4.95 14.67
C HIS A 20 -15.06 -5.19 14.13
N ILE A 21 -14.85 -4.98 12.82
CA ILE A 21 -13.55 -5.24 12.19
C ILE A 21 -12.43 -4.40 12.83
N LYS A 22 -12.78 -3.21 13.32
CA LYS A 22 -11.88 -2.28 14.00
C LYS A 22 -11.33 -2.82 15.33
N ASP A 23 -12.05 -3.76 15.98
CA ASP A 23 -11.65 -4.34 17.27
C ASP A 23 -10.25 -5.01 17.18
N GLU A 24 -9.85 -5.44 16.00
CA GLU A 24 -8.50 -5.97 15.78
C GLU A 24 -7.42 -4.96 16.20
N TYR A 25 -7.63 -3.68 15.89
CA TYR A 25 -6.69 -2.59 16.23
C TYR A 25 -7.09 -1.80 17.47
N GLU A 26 -8.36 -1.81 17.85
CA GLU A 26 -8.86 -1.03 19.00
C GLU A 26 -8.75 -1.79 20.32
N ASN A 27 -8.89 -3.13 20.28
CA ASN A 27 -8.80 -3.95 21.46
C ASN A 27 -7.37 -4.48 21.68
N PRO A 28 -6.65 -4.02 22.73
CA PRO A 28 -5.26 -4.40 22.97
C PRO A 28 -5.06 -5.89 23.27
N GLU A 29 -6.09 -6.58 23.80
CA GLU A 29 -6.00 -8.02 24.05
C GLU A 29 -6.07 -8.83 22.75
N ILE A 30 -6.94 -8.41 21.80
CA ILE A 30 -7.06 -9.06 20.50
C ILE A 30 -5.75 -8.86 19.72
N LEU A 31 -5.30 -7.61 19.60
CA LEU A 31 -4.06 -7.30 18.91
C LEU A 31 -2.86 -7.99 19.56
N GLY A 32 -2.79 -8.01 20.88
CA GLY A 32 -1.72 -8.68 21.62
C GLY A 32 -1.64 -10.18 21.30
N ARG A 33 -2.77 -10.88 21.25
CA ARG A 33 -2.84 -12.30 20.85
C ARG A 33 -2.40 -12.52 19.40
N ILE A 34 -2.80 -11.64 18.49
CA ILE A 34 -2.39 -11.70 17.08
C ILE A 34 -0.87 -11.55 16.97
N LEU A 35 -0.29 -10.55 17.63
CA LEU A 35 1.15 -10.31 17.60
C LEU A 35 1.93 -11.48 18.24
N GLU A 36 1.46 -12.02 19.34
CA GLU A 36 2.07 -13.18 20.00
C GLU A 36 2.03 -14.41 19.08
N PHE A 37 0.87 -14.70 18.49
CA PHE A 37 0.75 -15.79 17.51
C PHE A 37 1.73 -15.62 16.36
N LYS A 38 1.79 -14.43 15.76
CA LYS A 38 2.69 -14.14 14.62
C LYS A 38 4.17 -14.25 15.01
N ARG A 39 4.54 -13.84 16.22
CA ARG A 39 5.93 -13.94 16.72
C ARG A 39 6.39 -15.40 16.84
N ASN A 40 5.48 -16.30 17.21
CA ASN A 40 5.75 -17.71 17.45
C ASN A 40 5.41 -18.61 16.25
N ALA A 41 4.72 -18.11 15.23
CA ALA A 41 4.34 -18.90 14.06
C ALA A 41 5.59 -19.36 13.28
N PRO A 42 5.62 -20.60 12.77
CA PRO A 42 6.71 -21.01 11.89
C PRO A 42 6.68 -20.21 10.59
N ASP A 43 7.86 -20.04 9.98
CA ASP A 43 7.96 -19.46 8.63
C ASP A 43 7.53 -20.50 7.60
N THR A 44 6.24 -20.61 7.43
CA THR A 44 5.68 -21.40 6.34
C THR A 44 5.54 -20.48 5.13
N GLY A 45 6.08 -20.92 3.98
CA GLY A 45 5.91 -20.15 2.73
C GLY A 45 4.44 -19.86 2.41
N PHE A 46 4.21 -18.84 1.61
CA PHE A 46 2.88 -18.47 1.19
C PHE A 46 2.28 -19.52 0.24
N HIS A 47 1.00 -19.76 0.35
CA HIS A 47 0.27 -20.68 -0.52
C HIS A 47 -0.86 -19.94 -1.23
N LEU A 48 -0.77 -19.86 -2.56
CA LEU A 48 -1.87 -19.34 -3.37
C LEU A 48 -3.12 -20.21 -3.18
N PRO A 49 -4.30 -19.63 -2.93
CA PRO A 49 -5.55 -20.38 -2.80
C PRO A 49 -5.89 -21.13 -4.11
N ALA A 50 -5.88 -22.47 -4.07
CA ALA A 50 -5.94 -23.33 -5.26
C ALA A 50 -7.24 -23.27 -6.08
N LYS A 51 -8.33 -22.64 -5.60
CA LYS A 51 -9.69 -22.80 -6.17
C LYS A 51 -10.40 -21.55 -6.67
N LYS A 52 -9.84 -20.36 -6.54
CA LYS A 52 -10.57 -19.10 -6.90
C LYS A 52 -9.78 -18.12 -7.76
N LEU A 53 -8.53 -18.40 -8.04
CA LEU A 53 -7.69 -17.52 -8.84
C LEU A 53 -7.51 -18.18 -10.21
N ASN A 54 -7.83 -17.47 -11.26
CA ASN A 54 -7.53 -17.89 -12.63
C ASN A 54 -6.02 -18.18 -12.72
N HIS A 55 -5.62 -19.02 -13.67
CA HIS A 55 -4.22 -19.44 -13.92
C HIS A 55 -3.23 -18.29 -14.19
N ALA A 56 -3.65 -17.04 -13.99
CA ALA A 56 -2.87 -15.83 -14.21
C ALA A 56 -1.91 -15.47 -13.07
N LEU A 57 -2.01 -16.12 -11.89
CA LEU A 57 -1.09 -15.88 -10.77
C LEU A 57 -0.16 -17.07 -10.56
N SER A 58 1.11 -16.79 -10.39
CA SER A 58 2.14 -17.75 -9.99
C SER A 58 2.87 -17.28 -8.74
N LEU A 59 3.61 -18.17 -8.11
CA LEU A 59 4.46 -17.87 -6.97
C LEU A 59 5.92 -18.07 -7.39
N GLU A 60 6.71 -17.05 -7.21
CA GLU A 60 8.15 -17.05 -7.46
C GLU A 60 8.90 -16.90 -6.14
N ARG A 61 10.21 -17.15 -6.15
CA ARG A 61 11.03 -17.01 -4.96
C ARG A 61 12.23 -16.11 -5.22
N TYR A 62 12.42 -15.10 -4.36
CA TYR A 62 13.52 -14.15 -4.45
C TYR A 62 14.25 -14.05 -3.11
N ARG A 63 15.50 -14.50 -3.04
CA ARG A 63 16.35 -14.43 -1.83
C ARG A 63 15.62 -14.89 -0.53
N GLY A 64 14.76 -15.89 -0.65
CA GLY A 64 13.95 -16.39 0.47
C GLY A 64 12.57 -15.75 0.63
N MET A 65 12.29 -14.65 -0.02
CA MET A 65 10.98 -13.99 -0.07
C MET A 65 10.12 -14.60 -1.17
N ASP A 66 8.87 -14.88 -0.88
CA ASP A 66 7.89 -15.27 -1.89
C ASP A 66 7.42 -14.02 -2.65
N VAL A 67 7.18 -14.15 -3.94
CA VAL A 67 6.66 -13.08 -4.80
C VAL A 67 5.46 -13.61 -5.57
N VAL A 68 4.32 -12.99 -5.43
CA VAL A 68 3.17 -13.29 -6.29
C VAL A 68 3.37 -12.57 -7.62
N HIS A 69 3.33 -13.31 -8.71
CA HIS A 69 3.47 -12.79 -10.06
C HIS A 69 2.17 -12.99 -10.83
N GLY A 70 1.59 -11.89 -11.28
CA GLY A 70 0.41 -11.84 -12.15
C GLY A 70 0.80 -11.45 -13.57
N LYS A 71 0.32 -12.20 -14.55
CA LYS A 71 0.54 -11.93 -15.97
C LYS A 71 -0.74 -11.50 -16.66
N PRO A 72 -0.69 -10.54 -17.59
CA PRO A 72 -1.82 -10.24 -18.45
C PRO A 72 -2.02 -11.35 -19.49
N SER A 73 -3.19 -11.40 -20.07
CA SER A 73 -3.51 -12.32 -21.19
C SER A 73 -2.80 -11.95 -22.50
N SER A 74 -2.28 -10.73 -22.62
CA SER A 74 -1.49 -10.23 -23.76
C SER A 74 0.00 -10.10 -23.39
N ALA A 75 0.86 -9.84 -24.38
CA ALA A 75 2.24 -9.48 -24.09
C ALA A 75 2.29 -8.19 -23.27
N SER A 76 3.19 -8.14 -22.28
CA SER A 76 3.43 -6.97 -21.44
C SER A 76 4.67 -6.20 -21.89
N GLU A 77 4.59 -4.89 -21.80
CA GLU A 77 5.67 -3.95 -22.15
C GLU A 77 6.18 -3.21 -20.90
N ARG A 78 5.56 -3.46 -19.76
CA ARG A 78 5.83 -2.79 -18.48
C ARG A 78 5.64 -3.72 -17.28
N ALA A 79 6.18 -3.30 -16.15
CA ALA A 79 6.01 -4.00 -14.89
C ALA A 79 5.35 -3.11 -13.82
N VAL A 80 4.66 -3.75 -12.89
CA VAL A 80 4.17 -3.16 -11.65
C VAL A 80 4.80 -3.91 -10.49
N CYS A 81 5.43 -3.20 -9.56
CA CYS A 81 5.78 -3.71 -8.26
C CYS A 81 4.70 -3.27 -7.26
N PHE A 82 3.95 -4.20 -6.70
CA PHE A 82 2.86 -3.91 -5.77
C PHE A 82 3.22 -4.31 -4.34
N LEU A 83 3.27 -3.35 -3.43
CA LEU A 83 3.53 -3.55 -2.01
C LEU A 83 2.21 -3.55 -1.26
N HIS A 84 1.86 -4.70 -0.67
CA HIS A 84 0.57 -4.88 -0.01
C HIS A 84 0.47 -4.18 1.35
N GLY A 85 -0.74 -3.77 1.72
CA GLY A 85 -1.08 -3.28 3.04
C GLY A 85 -1.17 -4.38 4.11
N GLY A 86 -1.73 -4.01 5.28
CA GLY A 86 -1.92 -4.92 6.40
C GLY A 86 -1.13 -4.53 7.64
N ALA A 87 -0.94 -3.22 7.86
CA ALA A 87 -0.31 -2.64 9.05
C ALA A 87 1.07 -3.25 9.37
N TYR A 88 1.81 -3.71 8.36
CA TYR A 88 3.09 -4.41 8.46
C TYR A 88 3.06 -5.74 9.23
N ILE A 89 1.88 -6.18 9.68
CA ILE A 89 1.71 -7.42 10.43
C ILE A 89 0.90 -8.49 9.67
N HIS A 90 0.10 -8.11 8.68
CA HIS A 90 -0.68 -9.03 7.86
C HIS A 90 -0.09 -9.19 6.46
N ASN A 91 -0.21 -10.40 5.93
CA ASN A 91 0.20 -10.72 4.58
C ASN A 91 -0.90 -10.34 3.57
N ILE A 92 -0.57 -10.42 2.29
CA ILE A 92 -1.50 -10.24 1.18
C ILE A 92 -2.75 -11.12 1.37
N ASN A 93 -3.91 -10.59 1.04
CA ASN A 93 -5.19 -11.26 1.18
C ASN A 93 -5.86 -11.52 -0.18
N ALA A 94 -7.01 -12.19 -0.19
CA ALA A 94 -7.73 -12.51 -1.42
C ALA A 94 -8.18 -11.28 -2.22
N GLY A 95 -8.46 -10.15 -1.56
CA GLY A 95 -8.79 -8.88 -2.22
C GLY A 95 -7.61 -8.37 -3.03
N HIS A 96 -6.42 -8.34 -2.43
CA HIS A 96 -5.20 -7.98 -3.13
C HIS A 96 -4.93 -8.89 -4.35
N LEU A 97 -5.08 -10.21 -4.20
CA LEU A 97 -4.84 -11.15 -5.31
C LEU A 97 -5.78 -10.89 -6.50
N ILE A 98 -7.04 -10.54 -6.24
CA ILE A 98 -8.00 -10.14 -7.29
C ILE A 98 -7.53 -8.82 -7.92
N TYR A 99 -7.14 -7.84 -7.10
CA TYR A 99 -6.67 -6.55 -7.60
C TYR A 99 -5.42 -6.67 -8.46
N LEU A 100 -4.46 -7.53 -8.10
CA LEU A 100 -3.28 -7.80 -8.92
C LEU A 100 -3.64 -8.35 -10.31
N GLN A 101 -4.61 -9.28 -10.39
CA GLN A 101 -5.08 -9.81 -11.68
C GLN A 101 -5.77 -8.73 -12.53
N GLU A 102 -6.67 -7.94 -11.92
CA GLU A 102 -7.35 -6.85 -12.61
C GLU A 102 -6.36 -5.77 -13.09
N THR A 103 -5.32 -5.50 -12.28
CA THR A 103 -4.24 -4.56 -12.63
C THR A 103 -3.42 -5.08 -13.80
N ALA A 104 -3.01 -6.36 -13.79
CA ALA A 104 -2.26 -6.97 -14.87
C ALA A 104 -3.00 -6.85 -16.20
N GLU A 105 -4.27 -7.23 -16.24
CA GLU A 105 -5.11 -7.13 -17.44
C GLU A 105 -5.34 -5.68 -17.88
N LYS A 106 -5.64 -4.79 -16.93
CA LYS A 106 -5.98 -3.39 -17.22
C LYS A 106 -4.82 -2.59 -17.74
N LEU A 107 -3.62 -2.81 -17.19
CA LEU A 107 -2.40 -2.09 -17.55
C LEU A 107 -1.58 -2.81 -18.63
N LYS A 108 -1.93 -4.04 -18.98
CA LYS A 108 -1.11 -4.93 -19.82
C LYS A 108 0.31 -5.04 -19.27
N ALA A 109 0.42 -5.26 -17.96
CA ALA A 109 1.66 -5.26 -17.21
C ALA A 109 1.89 -6.60 -16.52
N ASP A 110 3.14 -7.04 -16.44
CA ASP A 110 3.52 -8.02 -15.43
C ASP A 110 3.45 -7.38 -14.04
N VAL A 111 2.70 -7.97 -13.12
CA VAL A 111 2.50 -7.44 -11.76
C VAL A 111 3.19 -8.35 -10.76
N TYR A 112 4.15 -7.80 -10.03
CA TYR A 112 4.94 -8.49 -9.02
C TYR A 112 4.59 -7.96 -7.64
N ALA A 113 4.14 -8.83 -6.74
CA ALA A 113 3.86 -8.48 -5.36
C ALA A 113 4.80 -9.25 -4.41
N PRO A 114 5.92 -8.65 -3.99
CA PRO A 114 6.81 -9.23 -3.02
C PRO A 114 6.12 -9.32 -1.65
N LEU A 115 6.13 -10.52 -1.07
CA LEU A 115 5.59 -10.78 0.27
C LEU A 115 6.69 -10.49 1.29
N TYR A 116 6.92 -9.21 1.50
CA TYR A 116 8.01 -8.72 2.34
C TYR A 116 7.91 -9.18 3.79
N PRO A 117 9.05 -9.32 4.50
CA PRO A 117 9.09 -9.75 5.89
C PRO A 117 8.24 -8.87 6.80
N LEU A 118 7.41 -9.48 7.67
CA LEU A 118 6.41 -8.80 8.48
C LEU A 118 6.77 -8.76 9.96
N ALA A 119 6.37 -7.67 10.61
CA ALA A 119 6.39 -7.55 12.05
C ALA A 119 5.37 -8.54 12.70
N PRO A 120 5.56 -8.93 13.95
CA PRO A 120 6.62 -8.55 14.88
C PRO A 120 7.92 -9.33 14.72
N LYS A 121 7.94 -10.35 13.86
CA LYS A 121 9.07 -11.26 13.68
C LYS A 121 10.24 -10.60 12.97
N HIS A 122 9.93 -9.84 11.94
CA HIS A 122 10.87 -9.05 11.15
C HIS A 122 10.63 -7.56 11.39
N LYS A 123 11.58 -6.73 10.99
CA LYS A 123 11.55 -5.29 11.23
C LYS A 123 11.72 -4.50 9.93
N CYS A 124 11.42 -3.23 10.00
CA CYS A 124 11.49 -2.28 8.90
C CYS A 124 12.77 -2.41 8.07
N GLU A 125 13.92 -2.41 8.72
CA GLU A 125 15.23 -2.40 8.04
C GLU A 125 15.43 -3.61 7.13
N GLU A 126 15.03 -4.80 7.59
CA GLU A 126 15.10 -6.04 6.80
C GLU A 126 14.17 -5.98 5.59
N ALA A 127 12.91 -5.58 5.82
CA ALA A 127 11.91 -5.54 4.77
C ALA A 127 12.23 -4.47 3.71
N VAL A 128 12.59 -3.25 4.13
CA VAL A 128 13.01 -2.17 3.21
C VAL A 128 14.22 -2.60 2.38
N GLY A 129 15.23 -3.21 3.02
CA GLY A 129 16.43 -3.70 2.33
C GLY A 129 16.09 -4.75 1.27
N LEU A 130 15.26 -5.73 1.59
CA LEU A 130 14.90 -6.81 0.67
C LEU A 130 14.03 -6.33 -0.49
N VAL A 131 13.03 -5.48 -0.21
CA VAL A 131 12.15 -4.88 -1.24
C VAL A 131 12.96 -3.96 -2.16
N LYS A 132 13.88 -3.16 -1.62
CA LYS A 132 14.78 -2.31 -2.40
C LYS A 132 15.58 -3.14 -3.40
N GLU A 133 16.24 -4.21 -2.96
CA GLU A 133 17.02 -5.08 -3.85
C GLU A 133 16.14 -5.73 -4.93
N TYR A 134 14.93 -6.16 -4.56
CA TYR A 134 13.98 -6.71 -5.51
C TYR A 134 13.54 -5.67 -6.57
N LEU A 135 13.23 -4.45 -6.13
CA LEU A 135 12.84 -3.37 -7.03
C LEU A 135 13.99 -2.97 -7.97
N LYS A 136 15.24 -2.97 -7.51
CA LYS A 136 16.42 -2.75 -8.38
C LYS A 136 16.51 -3.80 -9.49
N ASP A 137 16.35 -5.08 -9.13
CA ASP A 137 16.38 -6.16 -10.13
C ASP A 137 15.22 -6.05 -11.14
N LEU A 138 14.06 -5.49 -10.74
CA LEU A 138 12.97 -5.18 -11.67
C LEU A 138 13.31 -4.00 -12.59
N LEU A 139 13.89 -2.94 -12.03
CA LEU A 139 14.31 -1.74 -12.80
C LEU A 139 15.42 -2.05 -13.81
N ASP A 140 16.23 -3.07 -13.55
CA ASP A 140 17.24 -3.56 -14.51
C ASP A 140 16.61 -4.42 -15.64
N GLN A 141 15.41 -4.98 -15.42
CA GLN A 141 14.72 -5.86 -16.37
C GLN A 141 13.68 -5.14 -17.23
N TRP A 142 13.10 -4.05 -16.72
CA TRP A 142 11.97 -3.36 -17.32
C TRP A 142 12.25 -1.86 -17.43
N ASP A 143 12.07 -1.29 -18.64
CA ASP A 143 12.24 0.15 -18.89
C ASP A 143 11.11 0.98 -18.24
N ASP A 144 9.92 0.41 -18.08
CA ASP A 144 8.74 1.06 -17.47
C ASP A 144 8.25 0.27 -16.23
N VAL A 145 8.64 0.73 -15.05
CA VAL A 145 8.22 0.15 -13.76
C VAL A 145 7.36 1.14 -13.00
N THR A 146 6.14 0.75 -12.67
CA THR A 146 5.29 1.48 -11.74
C THR A 146 5.35 0.84 -10.36
N LEU A 147 5.71 1.61 -9.33
CA LEU A 147 5.64 1.16 -7.94
C LEU A 147 4.27 1.51 -7.37
N MET A 148 3.55 0.53 -6.86
CA MET A 148 2.23 0.70 -6.24
C MET A 148 2.23 0.19 -4.82
N GLY A 149 1.36 0.75 -3.98
CA GLY A 149 1.15 0.19 -2.64
C GLY A 149 -0.07 0.76 -1.95
N ASP A 150 -0.71 -0.07 -1.13
CA ASP A 150 -1.84 0.31 -0.29
C ASP A 150 -1.43 0.38 1.19
N SER A 151 -2.02 1.30 1.95
CA SER A 151 -1.85 1.39 3.40
C SER A 151 -0.37 1.36 3.82
N ALA A 152 0.03 0.37 4.61
CA ALA A 152 1.44 0.11 5.00
C ALA A 152 2.35 -0.08 3.78
N GLY A 153 1.88 -0.78 2.74
CA GLY A 153 2.62 -0.94 1.50
C GLY A 153 2.84 0.38 0.75
N GLY A 154 1.89 1.32 0.87
CA GLY A 154 2.04 2.67 0.35
C GLY A 154 3.13 3.47 1.06
N GLY A 155 3.20 3.37 2.40
CA GLY A 155 4.31 3.93 3.18
C GLY A 155 5.66 3.29 2.79
N LEU A 156 5.69 1.96 2.69
CA LEU A 156 6.90 1.22 2.28
C LEU A 156 7.37 1.63 0.88
N ALA A 157 6.45 1.88 -0.06
CA ALA A 157 6.80 2.32 -1.41
C ALA A 157 7.58 3.65 -1.40
N VAL A 158 7.12 4.63 -0.61
CA VAL A 158 7.83 5.91 -0.46
C VAL A 158 9.17 5.71 0.23
N SER A 159 9.22 4.93 1.32
CA SER A 159 10.48 4.65 2.05
C SER A 159 11.53 3.99 1.15
N VAL A 160 11.13 3.02 0.33
CA VAL A 160 12.05 2.34 -0.60
C VAL A 160 12.58 3.31 -1.66
N CYS A 161 11.75 4.21 -2.19
CA CYS A 161 12.20 5.24 -3.12
C CYS A 161 13.22 6.21 -2.48
N GLN A 162 13.01 6.59 -1.22
CA GLN A 162 13.95 7.43 -0.47
C GLN A 162 15.32 6.74 -0.32
N VAL A 163 15.33 5.45 0.03
CA VAL A 163 16.58 4.70 0.17
C VAL A 163 17.27 4.50 -1.19
N LEU A 164 16.53 4.21 -2.25
CA LEU A 164 17.09 4.12 -3.61
C LEU A 164 17.75 5.42 -4.04
N HIS A 165 17.07 6.55 -3.80
CA HIS A 165 17.60 7.89 -4.13
C HIS A 165 18.88 8.19 -3.35
N ASP A 166 18.89 7.97 -2.03
CA ASP A 166 20.04 8.25 -1.17
C ASP A 166 21.27 7.38 -1.54
N GLU A 167 21.04 6.20 -2.10
CA GLU A 167 22.07 5.32 -2.63
C GLU A 167 22.47 5.64 -4.09
N GLY A 168 21.83 6.62 -4.74
CA GLY A 168 22.10 7.01 -6.12
C GLY A 168 21.62 5.99 -7.16
N ASN A 169 20.60 5.19 -6.83
CA ASN A 169 20.01 4.22 -7.74
C ASN A 169 18.90 4.85 -8.62
N ILE A 170 18.53 4.13 -9.69
CA ILE A 170 17.40 4.47 -10.56
C ILE A 170 16.10 4.31 -9.76
N LEU A 171 15.15 5.21 -10.01
CA LEU A 171 13.81 5.19 -9.41
C LEU A 171 12.78 4.59 -10.38
N PRO A 172 11.64 4.10 -9.88
CA PRO A 172 10.54 3.68 -10.74
C PRO A 172 10.02 4.86 -11.58
N SER A 173 9.41 4.57 -12.73
CA SER A 173 8.87 5.58 -13.65
C SER A 173 7.78 6.44 -12.99
N ARG A 174 7.03 5.87 -12.04
CA ARG A 174 5.94 6.55 -11.30
C ARG A 174 5.55 5.75 -10.05
N ILE A 175 4.82 6.42 -9.16
CA ILE A 175 4.32 5.84 -7.91
C ILE A 175 2.79 5.98 -7.85
N VAL A 176 2.08 4.93 -7.40
CA VAL A 176 0.64 4.96 -7.12
C VAL A 176 0.40 4.50 -5.68
N LEU A 177 -0.23 5.35 -4.88
CA LEU A 177 -0.46 5.13 -3.46
C LEU A 177 -1.95 5.09 -3.15
N PHE A 178 -2.40 4.04 -2.47
CA PHE A 178 -3.77 3.90 -2.01
C PHE A 178 -3.78 4.02 -0.49
N SER A 179 -4.44 5.07 0.04
CA SER A 179 -4.55 5.29 1.49
C SER A 179 -3.22 5.09 2.25
N PRO A 180 -2.09 5.68 1.82
CA PRO A 180 -0.76 5.31 2.32
C PRO A 180 -0.59 5.66 3.81
N TRP A 181 0.00 4.73 4.59
CA TRP A 181 0.41 4.98 5.98
C TRP A 181 1.80 5.61 6.02
N LEU A 182 1.85 6.93 6.11
CA LEU A 182 3.07 7.74 5.93
C LEU A 182 3.79 8.07 7.25
N ASP A 183 3.07 8.09 8.37
CA ASP A 183 3.61 8.29 9.73
C ASP A 183 3.13 7.15 10.64
N VAL A 184 4.04 6.25 11.02
CA VAL A 184 3.66 5.13 11.90
C VAL A 184 3.35 5.58 13.33
N SER A 185 3.80 6.77 13.72
CA SER A 185 3.51 7.34 15.03
C SER A 185 2.14 8.01 15.10
N LEU A 186 1.52 8.30 13.93
CA LEU A 186 0.27 9.05 13.84
C LEU A 186 0.36 10.34 14.68
N SER A 187 1.43 11.11 14.47
CA SER A 187 1.73 12.31 15.28
C SER A 187 0.88 13.52 14.89
N ASN A 188 0.21 13.47 13.73
CA ASN A 188 -0.70 14.52 13.30
C ASN A 188 -1.91 14.62 14.25
N PRO A 189 -2.11 15.76 14.93
CA PRO A 189 -3.20 15.92 15.90
C PRO A 189 -4.58 15.77 15.26
N ASP A 190 -4.73 16.11 14.00
CA ASP A 190 -6.01 16.09 13.28
C ASP A 190 -6.49 14.65 13.04
N SER A 191 -5.60 13.65 13.08
CA SER A 191 -5.97 12.22 12.98
C SER A 191 -6.96 11.79 14.08
N ALA A 192 -6.96 12.45 15.23
CA ALA A 192 -7.89 12.14 16.30
C ALA A 192 -9.37 12.35 15.91
N GLU A 193 -9.65 13.30 15.02
CA GLU A 193 -11.01 13.57 14.54
C GLU A 193 -11.55 12.44 13.61
N TYR A 194 -10.66 11.59 13.10
CA TYR A 194 -10.99 10.49 12.21
C TYR A 194 -11.11 9.15 12.92
N GLN A 195 -10.74 9.07 14.20
CA GLN A 195 -10.80 7.84 15.00
C GLN A 195 -12.18 7.15 14.92
N ASP A 196 -13.28 7.91 15.05
CA ASP A 196 -14.64 7.35 15.00
C ASP A 196 -15.25 7.33 13.59
N LYS A 197 -14.68 8.12 12.66
CA LYS A 197 -15.13 8.13 11.26
C LYS A 197 -14.68 6.87 10.53
N ASP A 198 -13.44 6.43 10.78
CA ASP A 198 -12.89 5.23 10.15
C ASP A 198 -13.46 3.95 10.79
N PRO A 199 -14.12 3.06 10.02
CA PRO A 199 -14.68 1.82 10.53
C PRO A 199 -13.64 0.68 10.67
N VAL A 200 -12.40 0.88 10.19
CA VAL A 200 -11.38 -0.17 10.06
C VAL A 200 -10.21 0.06 11.01
N LEU A 201 -9.69 1.28 11.09
CA LEU A 201 -8.44 1.60 11.76
C LEU A 201 -8.62 2.22 13.14
N SER A 202 -7.63 2.01 14.02
CA SER A 202 -7.55 2.65 15.34
C SER A 202 -6.12 3.13 15.60
N ILE A 203 -6.00 4.37 16.13
CA ILE A 203 -4.72 5.01 16.45
C ILE A 203 -3.90 4.14 17.41
N SER A 204 -4.52 3.60 18.45
CA SER A 204 -3.82 2.82 19.49
C SER A 204 -3.19 1.54 18.91
N GLY A 205 -3.95 0.81 18.10
CA GLY A 205 -3.47 -0.43 17.49
C GLY A 205 -2.42 -0.19 16.42
N LEU A 206 -2.63 0.81 15.57
CA LEU A 206 -1.63 1.18 14.56
C LEU A 206 -0.31 1.61 15.18
N ARG A 207 -0.32 2.41 16.25
CA ARG A 207 0.91 2.75 16.99
C ARG A 207 1.60 1.51 17.55
N THR A 208 0.84 0.52 18.01
CA THR A 208 1.41 -0.76 18.45
C THR A 208 2.06 -1.52 17.28
N CYS A 209 1.38 -1.62 16.14
CA CYS A 209 1.95 -2.22 14.91
C CYS A 209 3.18 -1.45 14.43
N GLY A 210 3.12 -0.11 14.41
CA GLY A 210 4.23 0.75 14.02
C GLY A 210 5.47 0.58 14.92
N LYS A 211 5.26 0.36 16.22
CA LYS A 211 6.36 0.05 17.16
C LYS A 211 7.00 -1.30 16.86
N GLU A 212 6.20 -2.32 16.58
CA GLU A 212 6.72 -3.63 16.18
C GLU A 212 7.45 -3.57 14.84
N TRP A 213 6.98 -2.74 13.91
CA TRP A 213 7.64 -2.49 12.62
C TRP A 213 8.96 -1.76 12.75
N ALA A 214 8.99 -0.65 13.50
CA ALA A 214 10.18 0.18 13.66
C ALA A 214 11.37 -0.60 14.26
N GLY A 215 11.09 -1.54 15.20
CA GLY A 215 12.14 -2.20 15.96
C GLY A 215 12.93 -1.19 16.80
N ASP A 216 14.25 -1.11 16.58
CA ASP A 216 15.14 -0.20 17.28
C ASP A 216 15.32 1.17 16.59
N LEU A 217 14.69 1.36 15.41
CA LEU A 217 14.74 2.61 14.67
C LEU A 217 13.85 3.68 15.32
N ASP A 218 14.26 4.94 15.17
CA ASP A 218 13.41 6.08 15.53
C ASP A 218 12.15 6.09 14.65
N TRP A 219 11.00 6.42 15.22
CA TRP A 219 9.75 6.52 14.47
C TRP A 219 9.79 7.60 13.39
N ARG A 220 10.67 8.58 13.53
CA ARG A 220 10.93 9.64 12.54
C ARG A 220 12.01 9.29 11.51
N ASP A 221 12.58 8.10 11.57
CA ASP A 221 13.44 7.61 10.48
C ASP A 221 12.59 7.46 9.20
N GLY A 222 13.05 8.00 8.08
CA GLY A 222 12.31 7.96 6.80
C GLY A 222 12.00 6.54 6.33
N ARG A 223 12.79 5.55 6.75
CA ARG A 223 12.53 4.13 6.47
C ARG A 223 11.29 3.62 7.20
N VAL A 224 11.00 4.16 8.38
CA VAL A 224 9.87 3.81 9.25
C VAL A 224 8.65 4.64 8.90
N SER A 225 8.81 5.96 8.84
CA SER A 225 7.76 6.95 8.54
C SER A 225 8.24 7.86 7.41
N PRO A 226 7.92 7.54 6.16
CA PRO A 226 8.45 8.25 4.99
C PRO A 226 8.07 9.74 4.92
N VAL A 227 7.05 10.18 5.64
CA VAL A 227 6.70 11.60 5.76
C VAL A 227 7.87 12.44 6.32
N PHE A 228 8.77 11.88 7.11
CA PHE A 228 9.93 12.58 7.65
C PHE A 228 11.18 12.53 6.76
N GLY A 229 11.16 11.71 5.71
CA GLY A 229 12.24 11.65 4.73
C GLY A 229 12.17 12.75 3.67
N LYS A 230 13.11 12.79 2.73
CA LYS A 230 13.12 13.69 1.58
C LYS A 230 12.13 13.22 0.51
N THR A 231 11.52 14.16 -0.20
CA THR A 231 10.49 13.85 -1.20
C THR A 231 10.62 14.64 -2.51
N ASP A 232 11.50 15.64 -2.58
CA ASP A 232 11.70 16.56 -3.70
C ASP A 232 12.20 15.89 -5.01
N PHE A 233 12.61 14.63 -4.92
CA PHE A 233 13.12 13.82 -6.04
C PHE A 233 12.12 12.74 -6.51
N LEU A 234 10.97 12.58 -5.85
CA LEU A 234 10.04 11.52 -6.19
C LEU A 234 9.57 11.63 -7.65
N PRO A 235 9.46 10.50 -8.36
CA PRO A 235 8.86 10.49 -9.69
C PRO A 235 7.38 10.87 -9.62
N PRO A 236 6.67 11.04 -10.74
CA PRO A 236 5.24 11.35 -10.71
C PRO A 236 4.45 10.47 -9.74
N VAL A 237 3.63 11.08 -8.88
CA VAL A 237 2.87 10.41 -7.79
C VAL A 237 1.38 10.55 -8.00
N LEU A 238 0.64 9.44 -8.02
CA LEU A 238 -0.82 9.42 -7.95
C LEU A 238 -1.25 8.85 -6.60
N MET A 239 -2.03 9.62 -5.83
CA MET A 239 -2.54 9.20 -4.53
C MET A 239 -4.05 9.10 -4.50
N PHE A 240 -4.57 8.16 -3.71
CA PHE A 240 -5.99 8.01 -3.43
C PHE A 240 -6.22 8.01 -1.93
N SER A 241 -7.29 8.68 -1.47
CA SER A 241 -7.70 8.68 -0.06
C SER A 241 -9.21 8.81 0.08
N GLY A 242 -9.78 8.06 1.00
CA GLY A 242 -11.14 8.29 1.49
C GLY A 242 -11.16 9.46 2.48
N THR A 243 -12.19 10.33 2.43
CA THR A 243 -12.23 11.46 3.36
C THR A 243 -12.76 11.12 4.74
N ALA A 244 -13.04 9.83 5.02
CA ALA A 244 -13.43 9.35 6.34
C ALA A 244 -12.37 8.39 6.96
N GLU A 245 -11.20 8.24 6.31
CA GLU A 245 -10.14 7.38 6.82
C GLU A 245 -9.18 8.10 7.77
N LEU A 246 -8.58 7.33 8.66
CA LEU A 246 -7.68 7.82 9.71
C LEU A 246 -6.43 8.51 9.15
N PHE A 247 -5.93 8.11 7.99
CA PHE A 247 -4.73 8.65 7.36
C PHE A 247 -4.97 9.90 6.51
N TYR A 248 -6.23 10.31 6.33
CA TYR A 248 -6.58 11.45 5.48
C TYR A 248 -5.80 12.74 5.79
N PRO A 249 -5.65 13.17 7.06
CA PRO A 249 -4.88 14.38 7.38
C PRO A 249 -3.40 14.30 6.98
N ASP A 250 -2.77 13.13 7.19
CA ASP A 250 -1.37 12.91 6.81
C ASP A 250 -1.20 12.88 5.29
N ILE A 251 -2.15 12.28 4.57
CA ILE A 251 -2.14 12.21 3.11
C ILE A 251 -2.30 13.60 2.49
N ILE A 252 -3.18 14.43 3.02
CA ILE A 252 -3.34 15.84 2.59
C ILE A 252 -2.05 16.61 2.81
N SER A 253 -1.49 16.55 4.03
CA SER A 253 -0.26 17.27 4.36
C SER A 253 0.92 16.82 3.49
N PHE A 254 0.99 15.53 3.20
CA PHE A 254 2.01 14.96 2.32
C PHE A 254 1.85 15.43 0.86
N TYR A 255 0.60 15.44 0.36
CA TYR A 255 0.29 15.96 -0.97
C TYR A 255 0.67 17.45 -1.11
N GLU A 256 0.27 18.30 -0.15
CA GLU A 256 0.62 19.72 -0.12
C GLU A 256 2.14 19.95 -0.10
N ARG A 257 2.87 19.10 0.62
CA ARG A 257 4.32 19.11 0.61
C ARG A 257 4.91 18.77 -0.75
N LEU A 258 4.42 17.72 -1.42
CA LEU A 258 4.88 17.37 -2.77
C LEU A 258 4.64 18.49 -3.77
N GLU A 259 3.48 19.16 -3.71
CA GLU A 259 3.20 20.33 -4.55
C GLU A 259 4.18 21.48 -4.27
N ALA A 260 4.46 21.76 -2.99
CA ALA A 260 5.40 22.82 -2.59
C ALA A 260 6.85 22.51 -3.05
N GLU A 261 7.22 21.25 -3.12
CA GLU A 261 8.51 20.76 -3.62
C GLU A 261 8.56 20.62 -5.17
N SER A 262 7.46 20.98 -5.86
CA SER A 262 7.32 20.89 -7.34
C SER A 262 7.40 19.45 -7.88
N VAL A 263 7.04 18.47 -7.09
CA VAL A 263 6.86 17.09 -7.54
C VAL A 263 5.55 16.98 -8.34
N ASP A 264 5.56 16.29 -9.47
CA ASP A 264 4.32 16.00 -10.22
C ASP A 264 3.44 15.05 -9.43
N ALA A 265 2.55 15.60 -8.61
CA ALA A 265 1.68 14.87 -7.72
C ALA A 265 0.20 15.12 -8.01
N LYS A 266 -0.60 14.07 -7.88
CA LYS A 266 -2.07 14.16 -8.00
C LYS A 266 -2.72 13.39 -6.86
N LEU A 267 -3.65 14.04 -6.16
CA LEU A 267 -4.49 13.43 -5.15
C LEU A 267 -5.94 13.31 -5.63
N VAL A 268 -6.51 12.12 -5.49
CA VAL A 268 -7.92 11.81 -5.76
C VAL A 268 -8.59 11.45 -4.44
N THR A 269 -9.46 12.31 -3.95
CA THR A 269 -10.21 12.06 -2.72
C THR A 269 -11.60 11.51 -3.02
N ALA A 270 -12.06 10.57 -2.18
CA ALA A 270 -13.37 9.96 -2.27
C ALA A 270 -14.22 10.33 -1.05
N PRO A 271 -15.24 11.22 -1.21
CA PRO A 271 -16.02 11.75 -0.11
C PRO A 271 -16.73 10.68 0.73
N GLY A 272 -16.49 10.71 2.06
CA GLY A 272 -17.12 9.82 3.02
C GLY A 272 -16.69 8.36 2.92
N LEU A 273 -15.66 8.03 2.12
CA LEU A 273 -15.12 6.69 2.05
C LEU A 273 -14.07 6.44 3.12
N PHE A 274 -13.97 5.17 3.49
CA PHE A 274 -13.12 4.59 4.52
C PHE A 274 -11.76 4.18 3.96
N HIS A 275 -10.89 3.73 4.84
CA HIS A 275 -9.53 3.26 4.53
C HIS A 275 -9.52 2.17 3.45
N ASP A 276 -8.60 2.32 2.49
CA ASP A 276 -8.38 1.39 1.37
C ASP A 276 -9.60 1.13 0.48
N TYR A 277 -10.54 2.08 0.40
CA TYR A 277 -11.73 1.93 -0.43
C TYR A 277 -11.41 1.47 -1.86
N ALA A 278 -10.25 1.83 -2.38
CA ALA A 278 -9.78 1.48 -3.72
C ALA A 278 -9.59 -0.03 -3.93
N MET A 279 -9.32 -0.78 -2.85
CA MET A 279 -9.10 -2.22 -2.87
C MET A 279 -10.41 -3.04 -2.79
N TYR A 280 -11.54 -2.37 -2.57
CA TYR A 280 -12.83 -3.06 -2.43
C TYR A 280 -13.62 -3.08 -3.74
N PRO A 281 -14.43 -4.13 -4.01
CA PRO A 281 -15.20 -4.28 -5.25
C PRO A 281 -16.47 -3.40 -5.28
N ILE A 282 -16.30 -2.12 -4.93
CA ILE A 282 -17.33 -1.08 -4.98
C ILE A 282 -17.13 -0.20 -6.23
N PRO A 283 -18.14 0.56 -6.68
CA PRO A 283 -18.03 1.40 -7.87
C PRO A 283 -16.85 2.37 -7.81
N GLU A 284 -16.57 2.95 -6.64
CA GLU A 284 -15.44 3.86 -6.41
C GLU A 284 -14.09 3.15 -6.58
N GLY A 285 -13.94 1.93 -6.03
CA GLY A 285 -12.74 1.12 -6.21
C GLY A 285 -12.49 0.77 -7.67
N LYS A 286 -13.53 0.42 -8.42
CA LYS A 286 -13.40 0.19 -9.87
C LYS A 286 -13.02 1.45 -10.63
N SER A 287 -13.50 2.62 -10.20
CA SER A 287 -13.14 3.90 -10.79
C SER A 287 -11.67 4.24 -10.56
N THR A 288 -11.10 3.87 -9.41
CA THR A 288 -9.67 4.11 -9.13
C THR A 288 -8.78 3.39 -10.12
N LEU A 289 -9.05 2.12 -10.45
CA LEU A 289 -8.24 1.36 -11.42
C LEU A 289 -8.29 1.99 -12.83
N ASN A 290 -9.42 2.60 -13.23
CA ASN A 290 -9.47 3.35 -14.47
C ASN A 290 -8.60 4.62 -14.43
N THR A 291 -8.57 5.31 -13.29
CA THR A 291 -7.71 6.49 -13.09
C THR A 291 -6.23 6.09 -13.08
N VAL A 292 -5.88 4.98 -12.43
CA VAL A 292 -4.54 4.40 -12.49
C VAL A 292 -4.13 4.08 -13.92
N ALA A 293 -5.01 3.43 -14.69
CA ALA A 293 -4.73 3.12 -16.08
C ALA A 293 -4.51 4.38 -16.94
N ALA A 294 -5.32 5.42 -16.72
CA ALA A 294 -5.11 6.70 -17.41
C ALA A 294 -3.79 7.37 -17.02
N PHE A 295 -3.34 7.23 -15.78
CA PHE A 295 -2.06 7.78 -15.30
C PHE A 295 -0.87 7.00 -15.86
N VAL A 296 -0.92 5.67 -15.82
CA VAL A 296 0.18 4.80 -16.28
C VAL A 296 0.32 4.81 -17.80
N LEU A 297 -0.80 4.81 -18.54
CA LEU A 297 -0.79 4.67 -20.01
C LEU A 297 -0.70 6.01 -20.78
N LYS A 298 -0.79 7.16 -20.08
CA LYS A 298 -0.70 8.49 -20.72
C LYS A 298 0.69 8.87 -21.20
N SER A 299 1.73 8.33 -20.61
CA SER A 299 3.13 8.63 -20.99
C SER A 299 3.51 8.20 -22.40
N GLU A 300 2.64 7.45 -23.12
CA GLU A 300 2.90 6.97 -24.48
C GLU A 300 2.35 7.88 -25.61
N ARG A 301 1.71 9.02 -25.29
CA ARG A 301 1.01 9.85 -26.29
C ARG A 301 1.59 11.25 -26.49
N GLU A 302 2.67 11.58 -25.81
CA GLU A 302 3.28 12.92 -25.88
C GLU A 302 4.71 12.92 -26.50
N ASP A 303 5.08 11.86 -27.29
CA ASP A 303 6.27 11.85 -28.15
C ASP A 303 5.90 12.02 -29.64
#